data_64a8fae6ce35be43f949a235795a7b6f
#
_entry.id   64a8fae6ce35be43f949a235795a7b6f
#
_cell.length_a   1.000
_cell.length_b   1.000
_cell.length_c   1.000
_cell.angle_alpha   90.00
_cell.angle_beta   90.00
_cell.angle_gamma   90.00
#
_symmetry.space_group_name_H-M   'P 1'
#
loop_
_entity.id
_entity.type
_entity.pdbx_description
1 polymer ?
#
loop_
_entity_poly.entity_id
_entity_poly.type
_entity_poly.pdbx_seq_one_letter_code
_entity_poly.pdbx_strand_id
1 'polypeptide(L)'
;MPRFSYKMKFDIQVGDDPEQSASRFETLSGYMKQMTGYAVDDHVDMVGKPTINNFKLMLDVLPLRNKYFHISVGLFAGPSMVAKATNAVEDMTSLMAVSIYNNLYKKVLNEEDIFAGIELPPAINARILNAGMRGMPVGVFARDMTLKDGRTFKAGDNYMMYPNQDNMVKIKMYANKLKPYLGVGYGGPISKDKRFGLSFDCGFMCWGETPRVLTHEGVDLERDLSSVGSQIKSYVNLVKNLKVYPVLDIRVTRKLF
;
A
#
# COMPACT_ATOMS: atom_id res chain seq x y z
N MET A 1 5.66 -18.51 -9.38
CA MET A 1 6.12 -17.11 -9.53
C MET A 1 6.80 -16.69 -8.23
N PRO A 2 7.99 -16.11 -8.26
CA PRO A 2 8.62 -15.60 -7.05
C PRO A 2 7.71 -14.54 -6.41
N ARG A 3 7.37 -14.72 -5.15
CA ARG A 3 6.56 -13.74 -4.40
C ARG A 3 7.53 -12.74 -3.79
N PHE A 4 7.78 -11.64 -4.49
CA PHE A 4 8.47 -10.51 -3.90
C PHE A 4 7.50 -9.82 -2.94
N SER A 5 7.87 -9.74 -1.67
CA SER A 5 7.19 -8.93 -0.68
C SER A 5 8.14 -7.85 -0.20
N TYR A 6 7.62 -6.65 -0.01
CA TYR A 6 8.36 -5.52 0.51
C TYR A 6 7.74 -5.08 1.83
N LYS A 7 8.56 -4.92 2.88
CA LYS A 7 8.10 -4.48 4.19
C LYS A 7 8.34 -2.99 4.37
N MET A 8 7.34 -2.27 4.87
CA MET A 8 7.37 -0.85 5.20
C MET A 8 6.85 -0.69 6.63
N LYS A 9 7.51 0.16 7.43
CA LYS A 9 7.07 0.49 8.79
C LYS A 9 6.24 1.76 8.81
N PHE A 10 5.18 1.76 9.59
CA PHE A 10 4.35 2.93 9.88
C PHE A 10 4.22 3.07 11.38
N ASP A 11 4.48 4.27 11.90
CA ASP A 11 4.29 4.53 13.33
C ASP A 11 2.81 4.69 13.65
N ILE A 12 2.40 4.21 14.83
CA ILE A 12 1.09 4.44 15.40
C ILE A 12 1.21 5.66 16.30
N GLN A 13 0.38 6.66 16.08
CA GLN A 13 0.32 7.87 16.85
C GLN A 13 -0.96 7.93 17.70
N VAL A 14 -0.87 8.52 18.88
CA VAL A 14 -2.00 8.79 19.77
C VAL A 14 -2.26 10.28 19.83
N GLY A 15 -3.41 10.71 19.28
CA GLY A 15 -3.76 12.12 19.16
C GLY A 15 -2.99 12.82 18.04
N ASP A 16 -3.15 14.13 17.93
CA ASP A 16 -2.61 14.94 16.82
C ASP A 16 -1.18 15.46 17.07
N ASP A 17 -0.65 15.29 18.29
CA ASP A 17 0.66 15.78 18.68
C ASP A 17 1.71 14.65 18.71
N PRO A 18 2.69 14.66 17.79
CA PRO A 18 3.73 13.62 17.71
C PRO A 18 4.63 13.56 18.94
N GLU A 19 4.93 14.70 19.58
CA GLU A 19 5.84 14.74 20.74
C GLU A 19 5.21 14.09 21.98
N GLN A 20 3.91 14.23 22.15
CA GLN A 20 3.17 13.61 23.24
C GLN A 20 2.76 12.16 22.94
N SER A 21 2.79 11.75 21.68
CA SER A 21 2.34 10.44 21.24
C SER A 21 3.14 9.31 21.87
N ALA A 22 4.47 9.39 21.88
CA ALA A 22 5.34 8.34 22.41
C ALA A 22 5.05 8.05 23.89
N SER A 23 4.98 9.10 24.73
CA SER A 23 4.69 8.97 26.16
C SER A 23 3.29 8.40 26.43
N ARG A 24 2.29 8.83 25.66
CA ARG A 24 0.92 8.32 25.76
C ARG A 24 0.84 6.86 25.32
N PHE A 25 1.60 6.50 24.27
CA PHE A 25 1.64 5.14 23.78
C PHE A 25 2.28 4.18 24.78
N GLU A 26 3.44 4.54 25.36
CA GLU A 26 4.10 3.74 26.40
C GLU A 26 3.19 3.46 27.59
N THR A 27 2.51 4.49 28.08
CA THR A 27 1.57 4.36 29.21
C THR A 27 0.46 3.35 28.88
N LEU A 28 -0.12 3.46 27.70
CA LEU A 28 -1.24 2.60 27.27
C LEU A 28 -0.79 1.19 26.88
N SER A 29 0.38 1.05 26.28
CA SER A 29 1.00 -0.26 25.98
C SER A 29 1.30 -0.99 27.30
N GLY A 30 1.78 -0.28 28.32
CA GLY A 30 1.98 -0.82 29.67
C GLY A 30 0.69 -1.36 30.28
N TYR A 31 -0.40 -0.59 30.23
CA TYR A 31 -1.71 -1.08 30.70
C TYR A 31 -2.24 -2.26 29.90
N MET A 32 -2.12 -2.23 28.58
CA MET A 32 -2.55 -3.34 27.71
C MET A 32 -1.76 -4.60 28.00
N LYS A 33 -0.44 -4.50 28.21
CA LYS A 33 0.41 -5.63 28.57
C LYS A 33 0.02 -6.24 29.91
N GLN A 34 -0.30 -5.41 30.92
CA GLN A 34 -0.79 -5.88 32.21
C GLN A 34 -2.15 -6.58 32.11
N MET A 35 -3.05 -6.10 31.27
CA MET A 35 -4.41 -6.65 31.13
C MET A 35 -4.47 -7.88 30.22
N THR A 36 -3.67 -7.94 29.17
CA THR A 36 -3.79 -8.96 28.12
C THR A 36 -2.59 -9.91 28.06
N GLY A 37 -1.48 -9.57 28.69
CA GLY A 37 -0.21 -10.30 28.59
C GLY A 37 0.58 -10.02 27.31
N TYR A 38 0.02 -9.26 26.35
CA TYR A 38 0.65 -8.95 25.06
C TYR A 38 1.16 -7.50 25.02
N ALA A 39 2.39 -7.34 24.54
CA ALA A 39 2.90 -6.01 24.19
C ALA A 39 2.23 -5.53 22.91
N VAL A 40 1.86 -4.26 22.88
CA VAL A 40 1.34 -3.58 21.70
C VAL A 40 2.48 -2.74 21.14
N ASP A 41 2.88 -3.00 19.89
CA ASP A 41 3.91 -2.25 19.20
C ASP A 41 3.38 -0.88 18.76
N ASP A 42 4.27 0.11 18.75
CA ASP A 42 3.99 1.48 18.30
C ASP A 42 4.15 1.67 16.78
N HIS A 43 4.41 0.59 16.07
CA HIS A 43 4.53 0.60 14.61
C HIS A 43 3.81 -0.59 13.98
N VAL A 44 3.49 -0.44 12.70
CA VAL A 44 2.85 -1.45 11.88
C VAL A 44 3.71 -1.72 10.64
N ASP A 45 4.09 -2.95 10.44
CA ASP A 45 4.78 -3.39 9.24
C ASP A 45 3.77 -3.61 8.10
N MET A 46 3.94 -2.89 6.99
CA MET A 46 3.16 -3.08 5.78
C MET A 46 3.87 -3.99 4.79
N VAL A 47 3.20 -5.04 4.37
CA VAL A 47 3.73 -6.00 3.40
C VAL A 47 3.14 -5.73 2.02
N GLY A 48 3.95 -5.18 1.13
CA GLY A 48 3.60 -4.91 -0.27
C GLY A 48 3.75 -6.16 -1.14
N LYS A 49 2.73 -6.46 -1.96
CA LYS A 49 2.73 -7.57 -2.93
C LYS A 49 2.31 -7.05 -4.30
N PRO A 50 3.14 -7.20 -5.35
CA PRO A 50 2.73 -6.91 -6.71
C PRO A 50 1.64 -7.90 -7.16
N THR A 51 0.68 -7.42 -7.93
CA THR A 51 -0.44 -8.21 -8.48
C THR A 51 -0.48 -8.07 -9.99
N ILE A 52 0.66 -8.33 -10.64
CA ILE A 52 0.81 -8.12 -12.09
C ILE A 52 0.40 -9.40 -12.83
N ASN A 53 -0.87 -9.47 -13.21
CA ASN A 53 -1.39 -10.49 -14.13
C ASN A 53 -1.79 -9.80 -15.43
N ASN A 54 -0.89 -9.83 -16.42
CA ASN A 54 -1.14 -9.20 -17.70
C ASN A 54 -1.19 -10.25 -18.81
N PHE A 55 -2.15 -10.10 -19.73
CA PHE A 55 -2.06 -10.66 -21.05
C PHE A 55 -1.07 -9.80 -21.84
N LYS A 56 -0.19 -10.43 -22.63
CA LYS A 56 0.78 -9.71 -23.46
C LYS A 56 0.60 -10.08 -24.94
N LEU A 57 0.60 -9.04 -25.77
CA LEU A 57 0.70 -9.16 -27.20
C LEU A 57 2.00 -8.47 -27.63
N MET A 58 2.88 -9.19 -28.32
CA MET A 58 4.19 -8.67 -28.73
C MET A 58 4.42 -8.97 -30.19
N LEU A 59 5.06 -8.01 -30.87
CA LEU A 59 5.55 -8.11 -32.23
C LEU A 59 7.06 -7.90 -32.22
N ASP A 60 7.79 -8.85 -32.81
CA ASP A 60 9.23 -8.78 -32.91
C ASP A 60 9.61 -8.35 -34.35
N VAL A 61 10.39 -7.28 -34.42
CA VAL A 61 10.95 -6.76 -35.66
C VAL A 61 12.44 -7.11 -35.69
N LEU A 62 12.87 -7.69 -36.79
CA LEU A 62 14.27 -8.08 -37.03
C LEU A 62 14.95 -7.03 -37.91
N PRO A 63 15.55 -5.96 -37.32
CA PRO A 63 16.05 -4.83 -38.10
C PRO A 63 17.38 -5.12 -38.80
N LEU A 64 18.07 -6.19 -38.40
CA LEU A 64 19.39 -6.54 -38.87
C LEU A 64 19.36 -7.85 -39.66
N ARG A 65 20.41 -8.12 -40.49
CA ARG A 65 20.64 -9.45 -41.10
C ARG A 65 20.83 -10.55 -40.04
N ASN A 66 21.15 -10.18 -38.81
CA ASN A 66 21.22 -11.09 -37.65
C ASN A 66 19.80 -11.48 -37.22
N LYS A 67 19.41 -12.73 -37.52
CA LYS A 67 18.10 -13.29 -37.19
C LYS A 67 17.88 -13.55 -35.69
N TYR A 68 18.90 -13.31 -34.87
CA TYR A 68 18.81 -13.53 -33.41
C TYR A 68 18.49 -12.26 -32.64
N PHE A 69 18.83 -11.08 -33.17
CA PHE A 69 18.51 -9.81 -32.56
C PHE A 69 17.16 -9.31 -33.07
N HIS A 70 16.31 -8.88 -32.17
CA HIS A 70 15.01 -8.29 -32.47
C HIS A 70 14.69 -7.12 -31.59
N ILE A 71 13.84 -6.23 -32.10
CA ILE A 71 13.18 -5.17 -31.34
C ILE A 71 11.76 -5.63 -31.10
N SER A 72 11.35 -5.67 -29.83
CA SER A 72 10.01 -6.07 -29.42
C SER A 72 9.16 -4.85 -29.12
N VAL A 73 8.03 -4.73 -29.80
CA VAL A 73 6.99 -3.75 -29.49
C VAL A 73 5.76 -4.51 -29.04
N GLY A 74 5.14 -4.07 -27.96
CA GLY A 74 4.03 -4.83 -27.41
C GLY A 74 3.04 -4.01 -26.60
N LEU A 75 1.99 -4.71 -26.22
CA LEU A 75 0.95 -4.20 -25.38
C LEU A 75 0.65 -5.21 -24.26
N PHE A 76 0.76 -4.76 -23.03
CA PHE A 76 0.31 -5.52 -21.87
C PHE A 76 -1.08 -5.03 -21.48
N ALA A 77 -2.04 -5.96 -21.38
CA ALA A 77 -3.40 -5.69 -20.96
C ALA A 77 -3.71 -6.47 -19.66
N GLY A 78 -4.19 -5.78 -18.65
CA GLY A 78 -4.45 -6.43 -17.37
C GLY A 78 -5.26 -5.55 -16.40
N PRO A 79 -5.50 -6.03 -15.17
CA PRO A 79 -6.21 -5.26 -14.18
C PRO A 79 -5.49 -3.95 -13.87
N SER A 80 -6.28 -2.94 -13.50
CA SER A 80 -5.73 -1.64 -13.10
C SER A 80 -4.98 -1.71 -11.77
N MET A 81 -5.36 -2.60 -10.85
CA MET A 81 -4.65 -2.80 -9.59
C MET A 81 -3.36 -3.60 -9.84
N VAL A 82 -2.22 -2.97 -9.61
CA VAL A 82 -0.88 -3.51 -9.91
C VAL A 82 -0.09 -3.92 -8.68
N ALA A 83 -0.45 -3.38 -7.53
CA ALA A 83 0.10 -3.80 -6.24
C ALA A 83 -0.91 -3.57 -5.11
N LYS A 84 -0.76 -4.33 -4.04
CA LYS A 84 -1.47 -4.13 -2.78
C LYS A 84 -0.50 -4.26 -1.62
N ALA A 85 -0.67 -3.45 -0.59
CA ALA A 85 0.00 -3.59 0.68
C ALA A 85 -1.05 -3.81 1.77
N THR A 86 -0.74 -4.69 2.71
CA THR A 86 -1.55 -4.94 3.90
C THR A 86 -0.61 -5.02 5.10
N ASN A 87 -1.10 -4.71 6.29
CA ASN A 87 -0.32 -4.92 7.50
C ASN A 87 0.17 -6.37 7.61
N ALA A 88 1.31 -6.55 8.26
CA ALA A 88 1.81 -7.88 8.61
C ALA A 88 0.84 -8.58 9.57
N VAL A 89 0.88 -9.90 9.60
CA VAL A 89 0.00 -10.70 10.46
C VAL A 89 0.37 -10.50 11.92
N GLU A 90 1.64 -10.31 12.19
CA GLU A 90 2.22 -10.08 13.51
C GLU A 90 1.63 -8.83 14.18
N ASP A 91 1.27 -7.81 13.40
CA ASP A 91 0.76 -6.52 13.88
C ASP A 91 -0.75 -6.49 14.06
N MET A 92 -1.45 -7.59 13.79
CA MET A 92 -2.91 -7.63 13.93
C MET A 92 -3.38 -7.38 15.37
N THR A 93 -2.60 -7.81 16.36
CA THR A 93 -2.92 -7.58 17.77
C THR A 93 -2.86 -6.10 18.11
N SER A 94 -1.83 -5.38 17.62
CA SER A 94 -1.69 -3.94 17.80
C SER A 94 -2.82 -3.17 17.14
N LEU A 95 -3.17 -3.52 15.90
CA LEU A 95 -4.28 -2.91 15.17
C LEU A 95 -5.66 -3.19 15.80
N MET A 96 -5.86 -4.39 16.35
CA MET A 96 -7.05 -4.73 17.11
C MET A 96 -7.16 -3.89 18.38
N ALA A 97 -6.05 -3.73 19.12
CA ALA A 97 -6.01 -2.87 20.31
C ALA A 97 -6.35 -1.40 19.95
N VAL A 98 -5.81 -0.89 18.84
CA VAL A 98 -6.16 0.43 18.29
C VAL A 98 -7.65 0.54 17.99
N SER A 99 -8.23 -0.47 17.36
CA SER A 99 -9.67 -0.49 17.03
C SER A 99 -10.55 -0.49 18.29
N ILE A 100 -10.21 -1.32 19.27
CA ILE A 100 -10.94 -1.39 20.56
C ILE A 100 -10.86 -0.05 21.27
N TYR A 101 -9.67 0.55 21.33
CA TYR A 101 -9.49 1.86 21.95
C TYR A 101 -10.29 2.95 21.24
N ASN A 102 -10.27 2.98 19.89
CA ASN A 102 -11.01 3.97 19.12
C ASN A 102 -12.54 3.81 19.29
N ASN A 103 -13.02 2.59 19.43
CA ASN A 103 -14.42 2.33 19.75
C ASN A 103 -14.78 2.82 21.15
N LEU A 104 -13.92 2.58 22.13
CA LEU A 104 -14.07 3.12 23.49
C LEU A 104 -14.09 4.65 23.47
N TYR A 105 -13.15 5.29 22.78
CA TYR A 105 -13.09 6.73 22.61
C TYR A 105 -14.39 7.30 22.04
N LYS A 106 -14.94 6.68 20.97
CA LYS A 106 -16.19 7.12 20.35
C LYS A 106 -17.37 7.00 21.31
N LYS A 107 -17.45 5.93 22.08
CA LYS A 107 -18.51 5.76 23.09
C LYS A 107 -18.43 6.82 24.17
N VAL A 108 -17.22 7.10 24.69
CA VAL A 108 -17.02 8.18 25.67
C VAL A 108 -17.37 9.54 25.10
N LEU A 109 -17.01 9.80 23.84
CA LEU A 109 -17.31 11.07 23.15
C LEU A 109 -18.82 11.28 22.95
N ASN A 110 -19.55 10.22 22.65
CA ASN A 110 -21.00 10.23 22.41
C ASN A 110 -21.82 10.05 23.69
N GLU A 111 -21.18 9.97 24.86
CA GLU A 111 -21.86 9.67 26.14
C GLU A 111 -22.67 8.36 26.11
N GLU A 112 -22.18 7.39 25.30
CA GLU A 112 -22.81 6.07 25.18
C GLU A 112 -22.36 5.14 26.32
N ASP A 113 -23.25 4.21 26.71
CA ASP A 113 -22.92 3.18 27.69
C ASP A 113 -21.81 2.26 27.19
N ILE A 114 -20.73 2.16 27.97
CA ILE A 114 -19.53 1.44 27.57
C ILE A 114 -19.59 -0.04 27.95
N PHE A 115 -20.09 -0.34 29.14
CA PHE A 115 -20.12 -1.68 29.74
C PHE A 115 -21.48 -1.94 30.40
N ALA A 116 -22.53 -2.14 29.64
CA ALA A 116 -23.83 -2.62 30.15
C ALA A 116 -24.24 -2.06 31.52
N GLY A 117 -24.22 -0.74 31.69
CA GLY A 117 -24.59 -0.05 32.92
C GLY A 117 -23.42 0.28 33.88
N ILE A 118 -22.18 0.05 33.48
CA ILE A 118 -21.01 0.48 34.26
C ILE A 118 -20.52 1.83 33.72
N GLU A 119 -20.71 2.88 34.48
CA GLU A 119 -20.14 4.19 34.15
C GLU A 119 -18.65 4.24 34.51
N LEU A 120 -17.85 4.72 33.56
CA LEU A 120 -16.43 5.01 33.89
C LEU A 120 -16.32 6.25 34.76
N PRO A 121 -15.37 6.26 35.71
CA PRO A 121 -15.07 7.44 36.49
C PRO A 121 -14.79 8.67 35.60
N PRO A 122 -15.30 9.87 35.93
CA PRO A 122 -15.12 11.07 35.11
C PRO A 122 -13.66 11.39 34.78
N ALA A 123 -12.74 11.07 35.69
CA ALA A 123 -11.30 11.26 35.49
C ALA A 123 -10.75 10.34 34.36
N ILE A 124 -11.30 9.14 34.19
CA ILE A 124 -10.92 8.21 33.12
C ILE A 124 -11.50 8.70 31.78
N ASN A 125 -12.78 9.13 31.77
CA ASN A 125 -13.39 9.72 30.59
C ASN A 125 -12.58 10.93 30.09
N ALA A 126 -12.22 11.85 30.98
CA ALA A 126 -11.40 13.00 30.65
C ALA A 126 -10.02 12.60 30.07
N ARG A 127 -9.38 11.56 30.63
CA ARG A 127 -8.10 11.05 30.09
C ARG A 127 -8.24 10.46 28.69
N ILE A 128 -9.31 9.69 28.43
CA ILE A 128 -9.59 9.12 27.12
C ILE A 128 -9.84 10.23 26.10
N LEU A 129 -10.68 11.22 26.43
CA LEU A 129 -10.97 12.35 25.54
C LEU A 129 -9.72 13.19 25.24
N ASN A 130 -8.91 13.48 26.26
CA ASN A 130 -7.67 14.23 26.08
C ASN A 130 -6.61 13.47 25.28
N ALA A 131 -6.61 12.13 25.31
CA ALA A 131 -5.68 11.33 24.54
C ALA A 131 -6.02 11.30 23.04
N GLY A 132 -7.28 11.53 22.66
CA GLY A 132 -7.72 11.47 21.27
C GLY A 132 -7.80 10.05 20.70
N MET A 133 -8.15 9.93 19.44
CA MET A 133 -8.13 8.66 18.70
C MET A 133 -6.70 8.24 18.37
N ARG A 134 -6.50 6.95 18.14
CA ARG A 134 -5.23 6.35 17.69
C ARG A 134 -5.28 5.99 16.23
N GLY A 135 -4.21 6.25 15.52
CA GLY A 135 -4.10 5.91 14.11
C GLY A 135 -2.68 6.08 13.60
N MET A 136 -2.52 5.92 12.31
CA MET A 136 -1.25 6.12 11.63
C MET A 136 -1.27 7.48 10.95
N PRO A 137 -0.38 8.42 11.32
CA PRO A 137 -0.26 9.71 10.66
C PRO A 137 0.25 9.49 9.23
N VAL A 138 -0.51 9.93 8.25
CA VAL A 138 -0.20 9.75 6.84
C VAL A 138 0.25 11.05 6.19
N GLY A 139 -0.43 12.16 6.48
CA GLY A 139 -0.11 13.45 5.87
C GLY A 139 -1.15 14.52 6.16
N VAL A 140 -1.17 15.55 5.34
CA VAL A 140 -2.08 16.71 5.46
C VAL A 140 -2.92 16.81 4.20
N PHE A 141 -4.23 17.00 4.32
CA PHE A 141 -5.12 17.14 3.17
C PHE A 141 -4.80 18.40 2.37
N ALA A 142 -4.75 18.24 1.03
CA ALA A 142 -4.56 19.33 0.09
C ALA A 142 -5.88 20.08 -0.23
N ARG A 143 -7.01 19.42 0.01
CA ARG A 143 -8.35 19.89 -0.35
C ARG A 143 -9.40 19.34 0.59
N ASP A 144 -10.57 19.95 0.60
CA ASP A 144 -11.73 19.44 1.32
C ASP A 144 -12.12 18.06 0.76
N MET A 145 -12.35 17.10 1.65
CA MET A 145 -12.63 15.72 1.26
C MET A 145 -13.56 15.05 2.26
N THR A 146 -14.43 14.17 1.74
CA THR A 146 -15.24 13.25 2.54
C THR A 146 -14.76 11.83 2.28
N LEU A 147 -14.40 11.12 3.35
CA LEU A 147 -13.96 9.74 3.28
C LEU A 147 -15.14 8.78 3.07
N LYS A 148 -14.84 7.53 2.78
CA LYS A 148 -15.86 6.49 2.57
C LYS A 148 -16.68 6.17 3.82
N ASP A 149 -16.15 6.44 5.00
CA ASP A 149 -16.81 6.26 6.29
C ASP A 149 -17.65 7.47 6.72
N GLY A 150 -17.72 8.51 5.87
CA GLY A 150 -18.50 9.72 6.11
C GLY A 150 -17.76 10.84 6.86
N ARG A 151 -16.53 10.62 7.32
CA ARG A 151 -15.72 11.69 7.93
C ARG A 151 -15.39 12.75 6.88
N THR A 152 -15.52 14.03 7.27
CA THR A 152 -15.20 15.18 6.42
C THR A 152 -13.98 15.91 6.95
N PHE A 153 -13.12 16.32 6.04
CA PHE A 153 -11.88 17.04 6.33
C PHE A 153 -11.78 18.27 5.44
N LYS A 154 -11.13 19.31 5.95
CA LYS A 154 -10.80 20.52 5.20
C LYS A 154 -9.37 20.49 4.71
N ALA A 155 -9.05 21.29 3.73
CA ALA A 155 -7.67 21.54 3.34
C ALA A 155 -6.85 22.03 4.54
N GLY A 156 -5.70 21.41 4.79
CA GLY A 156 -4.86 21.69 5.95
C GLY A 156 -5.07 20.77 7.16
N ASP A 157 -6.13 19.97 7.19
CA ASP A 157 -6.36 19.00 8.27
C ASP A 157 -5.37 17.83 8.18
N ASN A 158 -4.96 17.32 9.34
CA ASN A 158 -4.12 16.14 9.43
C ASN A 158 -4.92 14.88 9.05
N TYR A 159 -4.33 14.07 8.16
CA TYR A 159 -4.88 12.78 7.80
C TYR A 159 -4.26 11.67 8.65
N MET A 160 -5.09 11.08 9.47
CA MET A 160 -4.76 9.92 10.28
C MET A 160 -5.56 8.72 9.77
N MET A 161 -4.88 7.66 9.35
CA MET A 161 -5.49 6.44 8.83
C MET A 161 -5.78 5.48 9.99
N TYR A 162 -7.00 4.99 10.07
CA TYR A 162 -7.46 4.05 11.09
C TYR A 162 -7.58 2.64 10.53
N PRO A 163 -7.48 1.59 11.37
CA PRO A 163 -7.81 0.23 10.95
C PRO A 163 -9.25 0.13 10.44
N ASN A 164 -9.47 -0.70 9.42
CA ASN A 164 -10.80 -0.97 8.90
C ASN A 164 -11.59 -1.93 9.83
N GLN A 165 -12.81 -2.31 9.42
CA GLN A 165 -13.66 -3.24 10.19
C GLN A 165 -13.03 -4.62 10.43
N ASP A 166 -12.07 -5.03 9.58
CA ASP A 166 -11.31 -6.28 9.74
C ASP A 166 -10.07 -6.08 10.63
N ASN A 167 -9.91 -4.95 11.30
CA ASN A 167 -8.70 -4.53 12.02
C ASN A 167 -7.43 -4.55 11.14
N MET A 168 -7.59 -4.18 9.87
CA MET A 168 -6.49 -4.17 8.90
C MET A 168 -6.30 -2.81 8.27
N VAL A 169 -5.07 -2.55 7.89
CA VAL A 169 -4.70 -1.41 7.05
C VAL A 169 -4.36 -1.91 5.66
N LYS A 170 -4.95 -1.29 4.64
CA LYS A 170 -4.77 -1.71 3.25
C LYS A 170 -4.48 -0.50 2.37
N ILE A 171 -3.46 -0.63 1.53
CA ILE A 171 -3.09 0.35 0.49
C ILE A 171 -3.07 -0.39 -0.85
N LYS A 172 -3.60 0.25 -1.89
CA LYS A 172 -3.66 -0.31 -3.24
C LYS A 172 -3.07 0.65 -4.24
N MET A 173 -2.28 0.11 -5.16
CA MET A 173 -1.68 0.87 -6.25
C MET A 173 -2.38 0.52 -7.57
N TYR A 174 -2.78 1.55 -8.28
CA TYR A 174 -3.48 1.43 -9.57
C TYR A 174 -2.67 2.10 -10.68
N ALA A 175 -2.66 1.46 -11.85
CA ALA A 175 -2.10 1.98 -13.08
C ALA A 175 -3.07 1.72 -14.24
N ASN A 176 -2.73 2.20 -15.44
CA ASN A 176 -3.57 1.96 -16.62
C ASN A 176 -3.70 0.47 -16.94
N LYS A 177 -4.87 0.08 -17.45
CA LYS A 177 -5.14 -1.30 -17.88
C LYS A 177 -4.30 -1.71 -19.06
N LEU A 178 -4.07 -0.77 -20.00
CA LEU A 178 -3.24 -0.95 -21.18
C LEU A 178 -1.88 -0.29 -20.93
N LYS A 179 -0.81 -1.05 -21.17
CA LYS A 179 0.56 -0.66 -20.85
C LYS A 179 1.44 -0.98 -22.08
N PRO A 180 1.79 0.04 -22.89
CA PRO A 180 2.71 -0.13 -23.99
C PRO A 180 4.08 -0.65 -23.53
N TYR A 181 4.70 -1.50 -24.35
CA TYR A 181 6.00 -2.08 -24.13
C TYR A 181 6.93 -1.84 -25.31
N LEU A 182 8.16 -1.50 -25.01
CA LEU A 182 9.26 -1.45 -25.97
C LEU A 182 10.48 -2.14 -25.37
N GLY A 183 11.08 -3.02 -26.12
CA GLY A 183 12.25 -3.76 -25.67
C GLY A 183 13.15 -4.20 -26.83
N VAL A 184 14.27 -4.76 -26.45
CA VAL A 184 15.20 -5.43 -27.34
C VAL A 184 15.42 -6.84 -26.84
N GLY A 185 15.62 -7.75 -27.76
CA GLY A 185 15.82 -9.15 -27.41
C GLY A 185 16.86 -9.82 -28.30
N TYR A 186 17.35 -10.92 -27.76
CA TYR A 186 18.25 -11.79 -28.45
C TYR A 186 17.86 -13.24 -28.23
N GLY A 187 17.71 -14.00 -29.28
CA GLY A 187 17.33 -15.39 -29.16
C GLY A 187 17.41 -16.16 -30.45
N GLY A 188 17.44 -17.48 -30.36
CA GLY A 188 17.55 -18.34 -31.50
C GLY A 188 17.20 -19.78 -31.18
N PRO A 189 17.34 -20.68 -32.19
CA PRO A 189 17.07 -22.09 -32.02
C PRO A 189 18.09 -22.72 -31.05
N ILE A 190 17.58 -23.51 -30.13
CA ILE A 190 18.39 -24.26 -29.13
C ILE A 190 18.45 -25.76 -29.47
N SER A 191 17.58 -26.25 -30.35
CA SER A 191 17.58 -27.64 -30.75
C SER A 191 18.24 -27.81 -32.13
N LYS A 192 18.86 -28.99 -32.38
CA LYS A 192 19.51 -29.32 -33.65
C LYS A 192 18.53 -29.31 -34.82
N ASP A 193 17.30 -29.70 -34.61
CA ASP A 193 16.20 -29.70 -35.59
C ASP A 193 15.52 -28.31 -35.72
N LYS A 194 16.03 -27.29 -35.01
CA LYS A 194 15.52 -25.91 -35.02
C LYS A 194 14.03 -25.77 -34.64
N ARG A 195 13.47 -26.80 -33.99
CA ARG A 195 12.08 -26.79 -33.58
C ARG A 195 11.85 -25.95 -32.29
N PHE A 196 12.84 -25.88 -31.44
CA PHE A 196 12.76 -25.09 -30.19
C PHE A 196 13.69 -23.89 -30.24
N GLY A 197 13.20 -22.77 -29.77
CA GLY A 197 13.95 -21.52 -29.63
C GLY A 197 13.87 -20.98 -28.23
N LEU A 198 14.90 -20.27 -27.82
CA LEU A 198 14.97 -19.51 -26.57
C LEU A 198 15.32 -18.08 -26.92
N SER A 199 14.58 -17.13 -26.36
CA SER A 199 14.89 -15.70 -26.44
C SER A 199 14.81 -15.02 -25.07
N PHE A 200 15.66 -14.02 -24.93
CA PHE A 200 15.71 -13.12 -23.77
C PHE A 200 15.37 -11.72 -24.26
N ASP A 201 14.43 -11.08 -23.61
CA ASP A 201 14.01 -9.72 -23.90
C ASP A 201 14.20 -8.84 -22.67
N CYS A 202 14.72 -7.65 -22.90
CA CYS A 202 14.84 -6.60 -21.90
C CYS A 202 14.20 -5.32 -22.44
N GLY A 203 13.30 -4.73 -21.68
CA GLY A 203 12.60 -3.55 -22.14
C GLY A 203 11.88 -2.82 -21.03
N PHE A 204 11.06 -1.88 -21.42
CA PHE A 204 10.28 -1.04 -20.53
C PHE A 204 8.80 -1.11 -20.88
N MET A 205 8.00 -1.27 -19.84
CA MET A 205 6.55 -1.17 -19.88
C MET A 205 6.14 0.21 -19.33
N CYS A 206 5.40 0.98 -20.12
CA CYS A 206 4.89 2.27 -19.70
C CYS A 206 3.57 2.10 -18.95
N TRP A 207 3.43 2.73 -17.78
CA TRP A 207 2.20 2.70 -16.99
C TRP A 207 1.16 3.70 -17.51
N GLY A 208 1.55 4.61 -18.39
CA GLY A 208 0.75 5.72 -18.88
C GLY A 208 0.82 6.90 -17.93
N GLU A 209 -0.25 7.13 -17.18
CA GLU A 209 -0.25 8.15 -16.12
C GLU A 209 0.50 7.69 -14.88
N THR A 210 0.83 8.63 -14.00
CA THR A 210 1.38 8.34 -12.68
C THR A 210 0.46 7.37 -11.92
N PRO A 211 1.00 6.27 -11.40
CA PRO A 211 0.19 5.32 -10.65
C PRO A 211 -0.47 5.98 -9.44
N ARG A 212 -1.72 5.65 -9.18
CA ARG A 212 -2.49 6.14 -8.04
C ARG A 212 -2.30 5.21 -6.84
N VAL A 213 -2.05 5.79 -5.68
CA VAL A 213 -1.87 5.04 -4.42
C VAL A 213 -3.02 5.38 -3.47
N LEU A 214 -3.96 4.47 -3.34
CA LEU A 214 -5.18 4.66 -2.57
C LEU A 214 -5.13 3.88 -1.25
N THR A 215 -5.46 4.56 -0.16
CA THR A 215 -5.73 3.91 1.12
C THR A 215 -7.08 3.19 1.07
N HIS A 216 -7.34 2.31 2.03
CA HIS A 216 -8.65 1.63 2.12
C HIS A 216 -9.80 2.60 2.45
N GLU A 217 -9.50 3.75 3.06
CA GLU A 217 -10.44 4.83 3.31
C GLU A 217 -10.76 5.67 2.06
N GLY A 218 -10.00 5.47 0.96
CA GLY A 218 -10.22 6.08 -0.33
C GLY A 218 -9.39 7.31 -0.63
N VAL A 219 -8.44 7.66 0.24
CA VAL A 219 -7.53 8.80 0.05
C VAL A 219 -6.43 8.43 -0.91
N ASP A 220 -6.21 9.26 -1.92
CA ASP A 220 -5.08 9.17 -2.84
C ASP A 220 -3.88 9.91 -2.24
N LEU A 221 -2.83 9.16 -1.89
CA LEU A 221 -1.67 9.70 -1.18
C LEU A 221 -0.90 10.76 -1.98
N GLU A 222 -1.13 10.81 -3.29
CA GLU A 222 -0.47 11.78 -4.17
C GLU A 222 -1.34 13.00 -4.46
N ARG A 223 -2.63 12.77 -4.72
CA ARG A 223 -3.53 13.81 -5.24
C ARG A 223 -4.32 14.53 -4.16
N ASP A 224 -4.58 13.84 -3.05
CA ASP A 224 -5.44 14.34 -1.98
C ASP A 224 -4.64 14.95 -0.81
N LEU A 225 -3.31 14.68 -0.75
CA LEU A 225 -2.46 15.18 0.31
C LEU A 225 -1.47 16.23 -0.21
N SER A 226 -1.32 17.32 0.53
CA SER A 226 -0.32 18.39 0.28
C SER A 226 1.06 18.00 0.80
N SER A 227 1.09 17.27 1.89
CA SER A 227 2.30 16.68 2.46
C SER A 227 2.02 15.27 2.93
N VAL A 228 3.03 14.42 2.82
CA VAL A 228 2.99 13.02 3.28
C VAL A 228 4.09 12.86 4.31
N GLY A 229 3.83 12.11 5.37
CA GLY A 229 4.79 11.83 6.43
C GLY A 229 6.13 11.31 5.88
N SER A 230 7.23 11.65 6.56
CA SER A 230 8.59 11.39 6.07
C SER A 230 8.84 9.93 5.69
N GLN A 231 8.27 9.00 6.43
CA GLN A 231 8.39 7.56 6.18
C GLN A 231 7.67 7.12 4.91
N ILE A 232 6.50 7.68 4.62
CA ILE A 232 5.70 7.36 3.44
C ILE A 232 6.22 8.12 2.21
N LYS A 233 6.78 9.31 2.40
CA LYS A 233 7.24 10.20 1.33
C LYS A 233 8.22 9.53 0.36
N SER A 234 9.15 8.74 0.87
CA SER A 234 10.12 8.02 0.04
C SER A 234 9.45 7.05 -0.92
N TYR A 235 8.42 6.33 -0.46
CA TYR A 235 7.66 5.37 -1.28
C TYR A 235 6.74 6.05 -2.27
N VAL A 236 6.07 7.13 -1.86
CA VAL A 236 5.24 7.93 -2.77
C VAL A 236 6.09 8.55 -3.87
N ASN A 237 7.27 9.09 -3.54
CA ASN A 237 8.20 9.62 -4.53
C ASN A 237 8.75 8.55 -5.47
N LEU A 238 9.06 7.35 -4.96
CA LEU A 238 9.44 6.22 -5.80
C LEU A 238 8.34 5.91 -6.83
N VAL A 239 7.08 5.82 -6.38
CA VAL A 239 5.93 5.54 -7.24
C VAL A 239 5.70 6.67 -8.24
N LYS A 240 5.82 7.95 -7.84
CA LYS A 240 5.71 9.11 -8.72
C LYS A 240 6.70 9.06 -9.89
N ASN A 241 7.92 8.64 -9.61
CA ASN A 241 8.98 8.58 -10.61
C ASN A 241 8.92 7.32 -11.49
N LEU A 242 8.14 6.33 -11.08
CA LEU A 242 7.96 5.07 -11.81
C LEU A 242 6.96 5.22 -12.97
N LYS A 243 7.31 6.06 -13.98
CA LYS A 243 6.52 6.16 -15.22
C LYS A 243 6.71 4.96 -16.13
N VAL A 244 7.82 4.27 -15.99
CA VAL A 244 8.18 3.08 -16.74
C VAL A 244 8.62 1.96 -15.80
N TYR A 245 8.31 0.75 -16.14
CA TYR A 245 8.67 -0.45 -15.38
C TYR A 245 9.59 -1.32 -16.22
N PRO A 246 10.80 -1.67 -15.72
CA PRO A 246 11.70 -2.58 -16.42
C PRO A 246 11.10 -3.98 -16.46
N VAL A 247 11.15 -4.62 -17.61
CA VAL A 247 10.65 -5.98 -17.83
C VAL A 247 11.76 -6.82 -18.40
N LEU A 248 12.01 -7.95 -17.75
CA LEU A 248 12.83 -9.04 -18.29
C LEU A 248 11.88 -10.17 -18.65
N ASP A 249 11.97 -10.64 -19.89
CA ASP A 249 11.14 -11.73 -20.39
C ASP A 249 12.01 -12.84 -20.96
N ILE A 250 11.65 -14.06 -20.63
CA ILE A 250 12.28 -15.27 -21.17
C ILE A 250 11.21 -16.04 -21.92
N ARG A 251 11.41 -16.24 -23.21
CA ARG A 251 10.46 -16.93 -24.08
C ARG A 251 11.05 -18.23 -24.61
N VAL A 252 10.29 -19.29 -24.46
CA VAL A 252 10.53 -20.56 -25.13
C VAL A 252 9.52 -20.68 -26.29
N THR A 253 10.00 -20.85 -27.47
CA THR A 253 9.17 -20.98 -28.67
C THR A 253 9.29 -22.39 -29.25
N ARG A 254 8.20 -22.89 -29.81
CA ARG A 254 8.17 -24.14 -30.55
C ARG A 254 7.63 -23.87 -31.96
N LYS A 255 8.41 -24.26 -32.96
CA LYS A 255 7.93 -24.22 -34.34
C LYS A 255 6.95 -25.38 -34.55
N LEU A 256 5.77 -25.08 -35.02
CA LEU A 256 4.69 -26.06 -35.20
C LEU A 256 4.71 -26.73 -36.59
N PHE A 257 5.33 -26.07 -37.58
CA PHE A 257 5.39 -26.54 -38.97
C PHE A 257 6.79 -26.36 -39.53
#